data_c5ace7dbdbbaa78ac3833ef40f436da2
#
_entry.id   c5ace7dbdbbaa78ac3833ef40f436da2
#
_cell.length_a   1.000
_cell.length_b   1.000
_cell.length_c   1.000
_cell.angle_alpha   90.00
_cell.angle_beta   90.00
_cell.angle_gamma   90.00
#
_symmetry.space_group_name_H-M   'P 1'
#
loop_
_entity.id
_entity.type
_entity.pdbx_description
1 polymer ?
#
loop_
_entity_poly.entity_id
_entity_poly.type
_entity_poly.pdbx_seq_one_letter_code
_entity_poly.pdbx_strand_id
1 'polypeptide(L)'
;IDACLVGSEMCIRDSTSANATGPFHMGRARNPIIGDSVSRLFKYGGYNVSTEYYVNDTGRQAATVAYGIKNYEGGDSDKMDHKLVECYRQASDNLKEDEHVKAEIYSSMEKIEGGDREALLEVKKAAEMMLSGMKASLQRLNAEADNYFHESDLILDGSVNEVIDLLKESSLCVEEDGAFYLDLEDKNIAGRNQKFFFTRNNGLSLYTTRDIAYHLNKFKRYERALNILGEDHKLQSTLLNIALDQLKSSKPDNLFYSFVNLPGGKMSTRAGRVVYLDDMMNQIVTSSFERLDDVEMSDSEKHILSEKIGIGSLRYNILKVQPEKGFTFSMEDALSIQGDSAPFAMYSHARMCSILDRYGAEVPPWSIEENLTESEIALLRFLVKWPQTVDSAIDKFGIHLIPSYVHQLSS
;
A
#
# COMPACT_ATOMS: atom_id res chain seq x y z
N ILE A 1 8.93 -23.33 -7.43
CA ILE A 1 9.43 -22.04 -7.99
C ILE A 1 10.09 -22.41 -9.31
N ASP A 2 9.56 -21.92 -10.44
CA ASP A 2 10.24 -22.11 -11.71
C ASP A 2 11.66 -21.51 -11.57
N ALA A 3 12.67 -22.35 -11.75
CA ALA A 3 14.08 -21.95 -11.61
C ALA A 3 14.45 -20.76 -12.52
N CYS A 4 13.63 -20.46 -13.54
CA CYS A 4 13.77 -19.33 -14.44
C CYS A 4 13.33 -17.98 -13.85
N LEU A 5 12.65 -17.95 -12.70
CA LEU A 5 12.14 -16.70 -12.09
C LEU A 5 12.98 -16.24 -10.89
N VAL A 6 13.86 -17.09 -10.37
CA VAL A 6 14.79 -16.70 -9.30
C VAL A 6 15.79 -15.71 -9.87
N GLY A 7 15.81 -14.49 -9.33
CA GLY A 7 16.66 -13.39 -9.78
C GLY A 7 16.03 -12.47 -10.83
N SER A 8 14.78 -12.74 -11.28
CA SER A 8 14.08 -11.80 -12.18
C SER A 8 13.73 -10.50 -11.45
N GLU A 9 13.84 -9.39 -12.18
CA GLU A 9 13.50 -8.07 -11.65
C GLU A 9 11.99 -7.89 -11.55
N MET A 10 11.50 -7.63 -10.35
CA MET A 10 10.08 -7.45 -10.06
C MET A 10 9.80 -6.11 -9.40
N CYS A 11 8.83 -5.38 -9.93
CA CYS A 11 8.30 -4.21 -9.26
C CYS A 11 7.01 -4.56 -8.51
N ILE A 12 6.99 -4.32 -7.21
CA ILE A 12 5.75 -4.33 -6.44
C ILE A 12 5.30 -2.88 -6.28
N ARG A 13 4.26 -2.51 -7.03
CA ARG A 13 3.54 -1.27 -6.78
C ARG A 13 2.79 -1.46 -5.47
N ASP A 14 3.30 -0.82 -4.45
CA ASP A 14 2.47 -0.53 -3.31
C ASP A 14 1.44 0.50 -3.75
N SER A 15 0.23 0.06 -3.99
CA SER A 15 -0.87 0.94 -4.32
C SER A 15 -1.38 1.70 -3.08
N THR A 16 -0.50 2.01 -2.14
CA THR A 16 -0.73 3.10 -1.21
C THR A 16 -0.76 4.42 -1.97
N SER A 17 -1.31 4.50 -3.14
CA SER A 17 -1.67 5.77 -3.77
C SER A 17 -2.83 6.41 -2.98
N ALA A 18 -2.63 6.51 -1.65
CA ALA A 18 -3.32 7.49 -0.88
C ALA A 18 -2.90 8.81 -1.48
N ASN A 19 -3.83 9.52 -2.12
CA ASN A 19 -3.57 10.84 -2.63
C ASN A 19 -2.88 11.66 -1.52
N ALA A 20 -1.86 12.40 -1.87
CA ALA A 20 -1.10 13.25 -0.93
C ALA A 20 -1.97 14.44 -0.47
N THR A 21 -3.09 14.14 0.18
CA THR A 21 -4.11 15.11 0.64
C THR A 21 -4.21 15.19 2.17
N GLY A 22 -3.44 14.39 2.88
CA GLY A 22 -3.41 14.34 4.34
C GLY A 22 -2.85 13.02 4.87
N PRO A 23 -2.84 12.84 6.20
CA PRO A 23 -2.35 11.65 6.85
C PRO A 23 -3.07 10.37 6.41
N PHE A 24 -2.38 9.25 6.50
CA PHE A 24 -3.04 7.95 6.28
C PHE A 24 -4.16 7.74 7.29
N HIS A 25 -5.32 7.30 6.81
CA HIS A 25 -6.36 6.79 7.69
C HIS A 25 -6.25 5.26 7.83
N MET A 26 -6.68 4.73 8.98
CA MET A 26 -6.55 3.31 9.33
C MET A 26 -7.13 2.37 8.27
N GLY A 27 -8.21 2.75 7.57
CA GLY A 27 -8.82 1.94 6.50
C GLY A 27 -7.87 1.63 5.34
N ARG A 28 -6.84 2.44 5.13
CA ARG A 28 -5.82 2.24 4.10
C ARG A 28 -4.52 1.65 4.62
N ALA A 29 -4.37 1.46 5.94
CA ALA A 29 -3.17 0.89 6.55
C ALA A 29 -2.83 -0.51 6.02
N ARG A 30 -3.85 -1.24 5.55
CA ARG A 30 -3.70 -2.60 5.03
C ARG A 30 -2.81 -2.66 3.80
N ASN A 31 -2.89 -1.66 2.95
CA ASN A 31 -2.14 -1.61 1.71
C ASN A 31 -0.61 -1.61 1.92
N PRO A 32 0.01 -0.63 2.64
CA PRO A 32 1.46 -0.62 2.85
C PRO A 32 1.95 -1.85 3.63
N ILE A 33 1.14 -2.36 4.57
CA ILE A 33 1.51 -3.55 5.35
C ILE A 33 1.55 -4.79 4.48
N ILE A 34 0.57 -4.99 3.59
CA ILE A 34 0.56 -6.10 2.64
C ILE A 34 1.71 -5.93 1.65
N GLY A 35 1.90 -4.73 1.09
CA GLY A 35 2.94 -4.43 0.10
C GLY A 35 4.34 -4.73 0.59
N ASP A 36 4.70 -4.21 1.76
CA ASP A 36 5.98 -4.48 2.38
C ASP A 36 6.16 -5.98 2.68
N SER A 37 5.12 -6.63 3.21
CA SER A 37 5.21 -8.04 3.60
C SER A 37 5.33 -8.97 2.39
N VAL A 38 4.61 -8.69 1.30
CA VAL A 38 4.76 -9.40 0.03
C VAL A 38 6.15 -9.16 -0.57
N SER A 39 6.66 -7.92 -0.52
CA SER A 39 8.02 -7.62 -0.97
C SER A 39 9.07 -8.44 -0.22
N ARG A 40 8.98 -8.51 1.12
CA ARG A 40 9.89 -9.33 1.94
C ARG A 40 9.77 -10.81 1.61
N LEU A 41 8.56 -11.30 1.39
CA LEU A 41 8.31 -12.70 1.01
C LEU A 41 8.98 -13.05 -0.33
N PHE A 42 8.83 -12.20 -1.34
CA PHE A 42 9.46 -12.41 -2.65
C PHE A 42 10.99 -12.27 -2.58
N LYS A 43 11.51 -11.27 -1.84
CA LYS A 43 12.96 -11.16 -1.56
C LYS A 43 13.51 -12.42 -0.89
N TYR A 44 12.78 -12.98 0.08
CA TYR A 44 13.14 -14.25 0.72
C TYR A 44 13.10 -15.44 -0.26
N GLY A 45 12.17 -15.44 -1.21
CA GLY A 45 12.09 -16.42 -2.29
C GLY A 45 13.14 -16.24 -3.40
N GLY A 46 14.06 -15.28 -3.27
CA GLY A 46 15.17 -15.09 -4.22
C GLY A 46 14.89 -14.14 -5.39
N TYR A 47 13.77 -13.40 -5.36
CA TYR A 47 13.47 -12.38 -6.37
C TYR A 47 14.22 -11.07 -6.07
N ASN A 48 14.63 -10.36 -7.10
CA ASN A 48 15.08 -8.97 -6.98
C ASN A 48 13.87 -8.04 -7.01
N VAL A 49 13.47 -7.51 -5.85
CA VAL A 49 12.22 -6.77 -5.70
C VAL A 49 12.49 -5.30 -5.41
N SER A 50 11.89 -4.42 -6.20
CA SER A 50 11.78 -2.99 -5.93
C SER A 50 10.34 -2.63 -5.60
N THR A 51 10.12 -1.86 -4.55
CA THR A 51 8.82 -1.34 -4.15
C THR A 51 8.65 0.09 -4.63
N GLU A 52 7.46 0.40 -5.16
CA GLU A 52 7.17 1.71 -5.74
C GLU A 52 5.86 2.27 -5.17
N TYR A 53 5.95 3.47 -4.60
CA TYR A 53 4.80 4.27 -4.19
C TYR A 53 4.41 5.20 -5.33
N TYR A 54 3.20 5.06 -5.88
CA TYR A 54 2.68 5.94 -6.91
C TYR A 54 2.09 7.20 -6.30
N VAL A 55 2.72 8.33 -6.55
CA VAL A 55 2.31 9.64 -6.07
C VAL A 55 1.36 10.27 -7.08
N ASN A 56 0.08 10.30 -6.75
CA ASN A 56 -0.92 11.01 -7.54
C ASN A 56 -0.86 12.51 -7.19
N ASP A 57 0.01 13.23 -7.89
CA ASP A 57 0.24 14.66 -7.76
C ASP A 57 -0.36 15.47 -8.91
N THR A 58 -1.40 14.95 -9.55
CA THR A 58 -2.13 15.63 -10.64
C THR A 58 -3.64 15.69 -10.38
N GLY A 59 -4.36 16.41 -11.23
CA GLY A 59 -5.82 16.54 -11.14
C GLY A 59 -6.30 17.44 -10.00
N ARG A 60 -7.63 17.44 -9.79
CA ARG A 60 -8.30 18.40 -8.91
C ARG A 60 -7.79 18.36 -7.45
N GLN A 61 -7.58 17.18 -6.90
CA GLN A 61 -7.15 17.08 -5.48
C GLN A 61 -5.76 17.67 -5.28
N ALA A 62 -4.81 17.37 -6.17
CA ALA A 62 -3.47 17.94 -6.11
C ALA A 62 -3.48 19.47 -6.27
N ALA A 63 -4.27 19.98 -7.23
CA ALA A 63 -4.47 21.41 -7.40
C ALA A 63 -5.07 22.06 -6.13
N THR A 64 -6.05 21.39 -5.48
CA THR A 64 -6.64 21.88 -4.22
C THR A 64 -5.62 21.88 -3.07
N VAL A 65 -4.75 20.87 -2.97
CA VAL A 65 -3.67 20.83 -1.97
C VAL A 65 -2.69 21.98 -2.20
N ALA A 66 -2.22 22.17 -3.44
CA ALA A 66 -1.28 23.24 -3.77
C ALA A 66 -1.88 24.61 -3.49
N TYR A 67 -3.13 24.84 -3.89
CA TYR A 67 -3.87 26.07 -3.58
C TYR A 67 -3.97 26.28 -2.06
N GLY A 68 -4.33 25.23 -1.32
CA GLY A 68 -4.48 25.30 0.14
C GLY A 68 -3.18 25.68 0.84
N ILE A 69 -2.08 25.02 0.48
CA ILE A 69 -0.75 25.31 1.06
C ILE A 69 -0.29 26.73 0.78
N LYS A 70 -0.66 27.28 -0.37
CA LYS A 70 -0.28 28.63 -0.79
C LYS A 70 -1.08 29.72 -0.07
N ASN A 71 -2.36 29.48 0.23
CA ASN A 71 -3.32 30.52 0.62
C ASN A 71 -3.82 30.40 2.06
N TYR A 72 -3.57 29.30 2.76
CA TYR A 72 -4.05 29.06 4.12
C TYR A 72 -2.94 28.66 5.07
N GLU A 73 -3.12 28.99 6.34
CA GLU A 73 -2.22 28.54 7.40
C GLU A 73 -2.49 27.08 7.77
N GLY A 74 -1.42 26.33 8.01
CA GLY A 74 -1.51 24.95 8.49
C GLY A 74 -1.94 24.84 9.95
N GLY A 75 -2.33 23.64 10.37
CA GLY A 75 -2.64 23.33 11.77
C GLY A 75 -1.42 23.36 12.69
N ASP A 76 -1.65 23.18 13.98
CA ASP A 76 -0.62 23.26 15.04
C ASP A 76 0.28 22.02 15.15
N SER A 77 0.08 21.02 14.31
CA SER A 77 0.86 19.77 14.37
C SER A 77 2.29 19.96 13.89
N ASP A 78 3.26 19.36 14.58
CA ASP A 78 4.66 19.31 14.15
C ASP A 78 4.84 18.39 12.93
N LYS A 79 3.97 17.37 12.76
CA LYS A 79 4.03 16.46 11.63
C LYS A 79 3.41 17.08 10.38
N MET A 80 4.17 17.11 9.29
CA MET A 80 3.85 17.91 8.11
C MET A 80 2.51 17.58 7.47
N ASP A 81 2.16 16.32 7.29
CA ASP A 81 0.88 15.90 6.71
C ASP A 81 -0.32 16.24 7.59
N HIS A 82 -0.19 16.14 8.92
CA HIS A 82 -1.19 16.59 9.88
C HIS A 82 -1.33 18.12 9.90
N LYS A 83 -0.23 18.83 9.69
CA LYS A 83 -0.26 20.30 9.57
C LYS A 83 -0.95 20.74 8.28
N LEU A 84 -0.57 20.17 7.15
CA LEU A 84 -1.03 20.60 5.83
C LEU A 84 -2.43 20.11 5.47
N VAL A 85 -2.96 19.07 6.14
CA VAL A 85 -4.34 18.62 5.89
C VAL A 85 -5.36 19.70 6.23
N GLU A 86 -5.07 20.62 7.15
CA GLU A 86 -5.94 21.76 7.48
C GLU A 86 -6.01 22.76 6.31
N CYS A 87 -4.88 23.01 5.64
CA CYS A 87 -4.86 23.82 4.41
C CYS A 87 -5.74 23.19 3.32
N TYR A 88 -5.62 21.86 3.13
CA TYR A 88 -6.43 21.13 2.16
C TYR A 88 -7.92 21.16 2.50
N ARG A 89 -8.31 21.02 3.78
CA ARG A 89 -9.70 21.07 4.23
C ARG A 89 -10.31 22.43 3.95
N GLN A 90 -9.62 23.52 4.34
CA GLN A 90 -10.08 24.88 4.07
C GLN A 90 -10.24 25.14 2.58
N ALA A 91 -9.26 24.75 1.75
CA ALA A 91 -9.36 24.87 0.30
C ALA A 91 -10.53 24.04 -0.29
N SER A 92 -10.73 22.80 0.23
CA SER A 92 -11.79 21.90 -0.21
C SER A 92 -13.19 22.40 0.15
N ASP A 93 -13.36 23.09 1.29
CA ASP A 93 -14.63 23.67 1.70
C ASP A 93 -14.92 24.94 0.91
N ASN A 94 -13.95 25.83 0.77
CA ASN A 94 -14.07 27.04 -0.03
C ASN A 94 -14.29 26.72 -1.53
N LEU A 95 -13.75 25.63 -2.04
CA LEU A 95 -14.02 25.16 -3.42
C LEU A 95 -15.52 24.94 -3.70
N LYS A 96 -16.33 24.68 -2.65
CA LYS A 96 -17.78 24.47 -2.78
C LYS A 96 -18.58 25.77 -2.68
N GLU A 97 -18.05 26.74 -1.95
CA GLU A 97 -18.79 27.95 -1.51
C GLU A 97 -18.32 29.23 -2.21
N ASP A 98 -17.07 29.28 -2.68
CA ASP A 98 -16.44 30.46 -3.28
C ASP A 98 -16.11 30.22 -4.76
N GLU A 99 -16.81 30.91 -5.66
CA GLU A 99 -16.60 30.81 -7.11
C GLU A 99 -15.21 31.30 -7.56
N HIS A 100 -14.58 32.22 -6.83
CA HIS A 100 -13.22 32.68 -7.14
C HIS A 100 -12.19 31.57 -6.84
N VAL A 101 -12.27 30.94 -5.65
CA VAL A 101 -11.43 29.81 -5.26
C VAL A 101 -11.61 28.64 -6.26
N LYS A 102 -12.85 28.38 -6.63
CA LYS A 102 -13.19 27.36 -7.63
C LYS A 102 -12.53 27.66 -8.97
N ALA A 103 -12.66 28.89 -9.48
CA ALA A 103 -12.06 29.29 -10.75
C ALA A 103 -10.53 29.15 -10.75
N GLU A 104 -9.84 29.55 -9.67
CA GLU A 104 -8.39 29.43 -9.54
C GLU A 104 -7.94 27.95 -9.51
N ILE A 105 -8.60 27.09 -8.73
CA ILE A 105 -8.26 25.66 -8.64
C ILE A 105 -8.51 24.97 -9.99
N TYR A 106 -9.62 25.25 -10.68
CA TYR A 106 -9.89 24.67 -11.99
C TYR A 106 -8.92 25.17 -13.06
N SER A 107 -8.56 26.45 -13.06
CA SER A 107 -7.53 27.00 -13.94
C SER A 107 -6.17 26.34 -13.71
N SER A 108 -5.78 26.15 -12.44
CA SER A 108 -4.56 25.42 -12.09
C SER A 108 -4.61 23.95 -12.60
N MET A 109 -5.75 23.28 -12.42
CA MET A 109 -5.94 21.91 -12.91
C MET A 109 -5.80 21.82 -14.43
N GLU A 110 -6.38 22.75 -15.18
CA GLU A 110 -6.26 22.79 -16.65
C GLU A 110 -4.80 22.99 -17.09
N LYS A 111 -4.06 23.87 -16.43
CA LYS A 111 -2.64 24.07 -16.69
C LYS A 111 -1.82 22.79 -16.41
N ILE A 112 -2.07 22.12 -15.27
CA ILE A 112 -1.42 20.86 -14.91
C ILE A 112 -1.69 19.79 -15.97
N GLU A 113 -2.96 19.59 -16.33
CA GLU A 113 -3.36 18.60 -17.34
C GLU A 113 -2.86 18.97 -18.74
N GLY A 114 -2.71 20.26 -19.04
CA GLY A 114 -2.13 20.79 -20.27
C GLY A 114 -0.60 20.73 -20.35
N GLY A 115 0.06 20.26 -19.30
CA GLY A 115 1.53 20.12 -19.29
C GLY A 115 2.29 21.41 -18.98
N ASP A 116 1.65 22.42 -18.39
CA ASP A 116 2.34 23.63 -17.94
C ASP A 116 3.35 23.28 -16.86
N ARG A 117 4.64 23.54 -17.17
CA ARG A 117 5.75 23.09 -16.35
C ARG A 117 5.78 23.76 -14.97
N GLU A 118 5.38 25.02 -14.88
CA GLU A 118 5.38 25.76 -13.61
C GLU A 118 4.27 25.21 -12.70
N ALA A 119 3.08 25.00 -13.23
CA ALA A 119 1.96 24.42 -12.50
C ALA A 119 2.26 22.98 -12.04
N LEU A 120 2.89 22.17 -12.87
CA LEU A 120 3.32 20.80 -12.52
C LEU A 120 4.37 20.80 -11.40
N LEU A 121 5.34 21.71 -11.43
CA LEU A 121 6.34 21.84 -10.36
C LEU A 121 5.73 22.34 -9.04
N GLU A 122 4.74 23.22 -9.10
CA GLU A 122 4.01 23.71 -7.90
C GLU A 122 3.24 22.56 -7.22
N VAL A 123 2.49 21.78 -7.96
CA VAL A 123 1.75 20.62 -7.37
C VAL A 123 2.68 19.52 -6.90
N LYS A 124 3.74 19.23 -7.63
CA LYS A 124 4.77 18.26 -7.20
C LYS A 124 5.39 18.66 -5.87
N LYS A 125 5.77 19.94 -5.72
CA LYS A 125 6.32 20.47 -4.47
C LYS A 125 5.31 20.35 -3.32
N ALA A 126 4.05 20.70 -3.54
CA ALA A 126 2.99 20.56 -2.55
C ALA A 126 2.77 19.08 -2.13
N ALA A 127 2.78 18.17 -3.10
CA ALA A 127 2.70 16.73 -2.84
C ALA A 127 3.90 16.22 -2.04
N GLU A 128 5.12 16.66 -2.34
CA GLU A 128 6.32 16.26 -1.59
C GLU A 128 6.30 16.77 -0.14
N MET A 129 5.79 17.98 0.10
CA MET A 129 5.60 18.49 1.46
C MET A 129 4.63 17.61 2.25
N MET A 130 3.50 17.23 1.68
CA MET A 130 2.53 16.32 2.29
C MET A 130 3.14 14.92 2.52
N LEU A 131 3.83 14.39 1.51
CA LEU A 131 4.50 13.10 1.57
C LEU A 131 5.58 13.02 2.65
N SER A 132 6.23 14.11 3.00
CA SER A 132 7.26 14.10 4.05
C SER A 132 6.72 13.62 5.39
N GLY A 133 5.50 14.01 5.76
CA GLY A 133 4.80 13.50 6.94
C GLY A 133 4.30 12.06 6.75
N MET A 134 3.74 11.75 5.57
CA MET A 134 3.28 10.40 5.26
C MET A 134 4.42 9.37 5.27
N LYS A 135 5.60 9.72 4.77
CA LYS A 135 6.80 8.87 4.83
C LYS A 135 7.20 8.54 6.26
N ALA A 136 7.11 9.49 7.19
CA ALA A 136 7.37 9.23 8.60
C ALA A 136 6.42 8.18 9.20
N SER A 137 5.13 8.19 8.80
CA SER A 137 4.19 7.11 9.19
C SER A 137 4.58 5.76 8.61
N LEU A 138 4.97 5.71 7.33
CA LEU A 138 5.41 4.47 6.68
C LEU A 138 6.70 3.92 7.30
N GLN A 139 7.65 4.81 7.63
CA GLN A 139 8.88 4.45 8.32
C GLN A 139 8.59 3.84 9.69
N ARG A 140 7.75 4.49 10.50
CA ARG A 140 7.32 3.98 11.79
C ARG A 140 6.61 2.63 11.68
N LEU A 141 5.81 2.45 10.62
CA LEU A 141 5.12 1.22 10.30
C LEU A 141 6.07 0.12 9.78
N ASN A 142 7.35 0.46 9.50
CA ASN A 142 8.33 -0.40 8.83
C ASN A 142 7.82 -0.93 7.48
N ALA A 143 7.24 -0.01 6.66
CA ALA A 143 6.63 -0.28 5.36
C ALA A 143 6.93 0.83 4.34
N GLU A 144 8.19 1.31 4.31
CA GLU A 144 8.67 2.30 3.35
C GLU A 144 8.78 1.68 1.95
N ALA A 145 8.52 2.49 0.92
CA ALA A 145 8.79 2.12 -0.45
C ALA A 145 10.23 2.50 -0.85
N ASP A 146 10.85 1.70 -1.72
CA ASP A 146 12.19 1.99 -2.26
C ASP A 146 12.15 3.24 -3.17
N ASN A 147 11.04 3.46 -3.89
CA ASN A 147 10.86 4.56 -4.83
C ASN A 147 9.50 5.25 -4.66
N TYR A 148 9.47 6.56 -4.93
CA TYR A 148 8.26 7.38 -4.99
C TYR A 148 8.14 7.94 -6.40
N PHE A 149 7.20 7.38 -7.19
CA PHE A 149 7.02 7.74 -8.59
C PHE A 149 5.91 8.78 -8.72
N HIS A 150 6.23 9.95 -9.26
CA HIS A 150 5.29 11.05 -9.45
C HIS A 150 4.52 10.92 -10.77
N GLU A 151 3.18 11.03 -10.70
CA GLU A 151 2.33 11.02 -11.90
C GLU A 151 2.64 12.19 -12.84
N SER A 152 2.99 13.35 -12.28
CA SER A 152 3.39 14.55 -13.01
C SER A 152 4.60 14.33 -13.93
N ASP A 153 5.51 13.41 -13.58
CA ASP A 153 6.68 13.12 -14.41
C ASP A 153 6.30 12.52 -15.77
N LEU A 154 5.22 11.73 -15.85
CA LEU A 154 4.69 11.15 -17.09
C LEU A 154 4.07 12.19 -18.04
N ILE A 155 3.62 13.32 -17.50
CA ILE A 155 3.13 14.45 -18.29
C ILE A 155 4.34 15.25 -18.79
N LEU A 156 5.32 15.51 -17.91
CA LEU A 156 6.52 16.28 -18.21
C LEU A 156 7.43 15.62 -19.26
N ASP A 157 7.56 14.31 -19.25
CA ASP A 157 8.41 13.54 -20.16
C ASP A 157 7.71 13.19 -21.49
N GLY A 158 6.41 13.49 -21.61
CA GLY A 158 5.60 13.23 -22.80
C GLY A 158 5.03 11.82 -22.93
N SER A 159 5.31 10.93 -21.96
CA SER A 159 4.82 9.53 -21.98
C SER A 159 3.30 9.43 -22.07
N VAL A 160 2.57 10.38 -21.49
CA VAL A 160 1.10 10.43 -21.57
C VAL A 160 0.63 10.69 -23.00
N ASN A 161 1.27 11.63 -23.72
CA ASN A 161 0.93 11.91 -25.10
C ASN A 161 1.28 10.74 -26.02
N GLU A 162 2.42 10.09 -25.80
CA GLU A 162 2.80 8.85 -26.51
C GLU A 162 1.70 7.78 -26.37
N VAL A 163 1.16 7.58 -25.18
CA VAL A 163 0.05 6.63 -24.95
C VAL A 163 -1.22 7.04 -25.69
N ILE A 164 -1.59 8.32 -25.69
CA ILE A 164 -2.76 8.81 -26.42
C ILE A 164 -2.62 8.50 -27.90
N ASP A 165 -1.45 8.79 -28.49
CA ASP A 165 -1.21 8.56 -29.90
C ASP A 165 -1.25 7.07 -30.25
N LEU A 166 -0.60 6.22 -29.45
CA LEU A 166 -0.66 4.76 -29.61
C LEU A 166 -2.07 4.19 -29.50
N LEU A 167 -2.88 4.68 -28.54
CA LEU A 167 -4.25 4.21 -28.39
C LEU A 167 -5.17 4.66 -29.52
N LYS A 168 -4.91 5.82 -30.15
CA LYS A 168 -5.63 6.26 -31.34
C LYS A 168 -5.40 5.36 -32.55
N GLU A 169 -4.26 4.68 -32.64
CA GLU A 169 -3.96 3.70 -33.68
C GLU A 169 -4.66 2.34 -33.47
N SER A 170 -5.27 2.10 -32.29
CA SER A 170 -5.99 0.87 -32.00
C SER A 170 -7.25 0.75 -32.85
N SER A 171 -7.52 -0.47 -33.35
CA SER A 171 -8.78 -0.80 -34.04
C SER A 171 -10.03 -0.65 -33.17
N LEU A 172 -9.88 -0.54 -31.85
CA LEU A 172 -10.97 -0.29 -30.88
C LEU A 172 -11.17 1.19 -30.62
N CYS A 173 -10.34 2.09 -31.17
CA CYS A 173 -10.42 3.51 -30.91
C CYS A 173 -11.61 4.15 -31.63
N VAL A 174 -12.40 4.91 -30.89
CA VAL A 174 -13.54 5.69 -31.39
C VAL A 174 -13.41 7.11 -30.89
N GLU A 175 -13.75 8.08 -31.76
CA GLU A 175 -13.89 9.48 -31.38
C GLU A 175 -15.38 9.82 -31.21
N GLU A 176 -15.74 10.48 -30.10
CA GLU A 176 -17.09 10.95 -29.83
C GLU A 176 -17.02 12.34 -29.17
N ASP A 177 -17.58 13.34 -29.77
CA ASP A 177 -17.59 14.73 -29.27
C ASP A 177 -16.21 15.29 -28.90
N GLY A 178 -15.16 14.89 -29.62
CA GLY A 178 -13.77 15.31 -29.37
C GLY A 178 -13.06 14.51 -28.30
N ALA A 179 -13.73 13.59 -27.61
CA ALA A 179 -13.11 12.65 -26.69
C ALA A 179 -12.78 11.32 -27.40
N PHE A 180 -11.69 10.68 -26.99
CA PHE A 180 -11.31 9.36 -27.51
C PHE A 180 -11.53 8.27 -26.46
N TYR A 181 -12.07 7.14 -26.90
CA TYR A 181 -12.25 5.95 -26.06
C TYR A 181 -11.97 4.65 -26.84
N LEU A 182 -11.68 3.58 -26.11
CA LEU A 182 -11.71 2.23 -26.66
C LEU A 182 -13.12 1.65 -26.53
N ASP A 183 -13.67 1.17 -27.64
CA ASP A 183 -14.94 0.45 -27.63
C ASP A 183 -14.71 -1.00 -27.17
N LEU A 184 -15.35 -1.36 -26.06
CA LEU A 184 -15.21 -2.64 -25.39
C LEU A 184 -16.51 -3.47 -25.41
N GLU A 185 -17.46 -3.15 -26.31
CA GLU A 185 -18.77 -3.81 -26.39
C GLU A 185 -18.64 -5.34 -26.53
N ASP A 186 -17.69 -5.79 -27.37
CA ASP A 186 -17.45 -7.22 -27.62
C ASP A 186 -16.59 -7.92 -26.54
N LYS A 187 -16.13 -7.24 -25.51
CA LYS A 187 -15.22 -7.81 -24.50
C LYS A 187 -15.90 -8.45 -23.29
N ASN A 188 -17.23 -8.52 -23.25
CA ASN A 188 -18.03 -9.12 -22.17
C ASN A 188 -17.61 -8.66 -20.75
N ILE A 189 -17.32 -7.37 -20.58
CA ILE A 189 -16.92 -6.84 -19.28
C ILE A 189 -18.16 -6.73 -18.38
N ALA A 190 -18.08 -7.29 -17.18
CA ALA A 190 -19.13 -7.18 -16.19
C ALA A 190 -19.30 -5.71 -15.75
N GLY A 191 -20.44 -5.10 -16.09
CA GLY A 191 -20.76 -3.70 -15.76
C GLY A 191 -21.20 -2.89 -16.98
N ARG A 192 -21.58 -1.61 -16.75
CA ARG A 192 -22.10 -0.72 -17.78
C ARG A 192 -21.05 -0.01 -18.65
N ASN A 193 -19.76 -0.18 -18.40
CA ASN A 193 -18.71 0.58 -19.08
C ASN A 193 -18.18 -0.18 -20.31
N GLN A 194 -18.90 -0.06 -21.42
CA GLN A 194 -18.44 -0.51 -22.73
C GLN A 194 -17.47 0.49 -23.39
N LYS A 195 -17.43 1.74 -22.91
CA LYS A 195 -16.56 2.79 -23.41
C LYS A 195 -15.44 3.09 -22.38
N PHE A 196 -14.21 2.84 -22.76
CA PHE A 196 -13.04 3.18 -21.94
C PHE A 196 -12.40 4.47 -22.43
N PHE A 197 -12.89 5.62 -21.90
CA PHE A 197 -12.36 6.93 -22.26
C PHE A 197 -10.92 7.09 -21.76
N PHE A 198 -10.05 7.56 -22.64
CA PHE A 198 -8.68 7.90 -22.35
C PHE A 198 -8.33 9.38 -22.56
N THR A 199 -9.20 10.16 -23.25
CA THR A 199 -9.11 11.61 -23.29
C THR A 199 -10.44 12.26 -22.92
N ARG A 200 -10.38 13.54 -22.57
CA ARG A 200 -11.52 14.44 -22.47
C ARG A 200 -11.86 15.01 -23.85
N ASN A 201 -12.99 15.74 -23.94
CA ASN A 201 -13.44 16.42 -25.17
C ASN A 201 -12.46 17.48 -25.70
N ASN A 202 -11.61 18.03 -24.82
CA ASN A 202 -10.57 18.98 -25.17
C ASN A 202 -9.22 18.32 -25.49
N GLY A 203 -9.18 16.99 -25.61
CA GLY A 203 -7.97 16.21 -25.91
C GLY A 203 -7.03 15.95 -24.74
N LEU A 204 -7.31 16.52 -23.54
CA LEU A 204 -6.50 16.28 -22.36
C LEU A 204 -6.66 14.85 -21.82
N SER A 205 -5.59 14.30 -21.23
CA SER A 205 -5.57 12.96 -20.70
C SER A 205 -6.50 12.78 -19.49
N LEU A 206 -7.10 11.59 -19.38
CA LEU A 206 -7.74 11.13 -18.16
C LEU A 206 -6.71 10.42 -17.25
N TYR A 207 -7.08 10.21 -15.97
CA TYR A 207 -6.24 9.43 -15.03
C TYR A 207 -5.95 8.02 -15.54
N THR A 208 -6.85 7.42 -16.32
CA THR A 208 -6.66 6.11 -16.95
C THR A 208 -5.49 6.07 -17.92
N THR A 209 -5.27 7.14 -18.68
CA THR A 209 -4.16 7.26 -19.62
C THR A 209 -2.82 7.35 -18.88
N ARG A 210 -2.79 8.10 -17.79
CA ARG A 210 -1.61 8.21 -16.93
C ARG A 210 -1.26 6.88 -16.25
N ASP A 211 -2.27 6.11 -15.86
CA ASP A 211 -2.08 4.75 -15.31
C ASP A 211 -1.51 3.80 -16.36
N ILE A 212 -1.95 3.88 -17.62
CA ILE A 212 -1.36 3.13 -18.74
C ILE A 212 0.11 3.55 -18.97
N ALA A 213 0.38 4.86 -19.03
CA ALA A 213 1.75 5.37 -19.21
C ALA A 213 2.69 4.91 -18.09
N TYR A 214 2.21 4.91 -16.85
CA TYR A 214 2.95 4.38 -15.71
C TYR A 214 3.28 2.90 -15.86
N HIS A 215 2.34 2.07 -16.29
CA HIS A 215 2.60 0.64 -16.49
C HIS A 215 3.56 0.37 -17.65
N LEU A 216 3.46 1.11 -18.76
CA LEU A 216 4.44 1.03 -19.83
C LEU A 216 5.84 1.41 -19.34
N ASN A 217 5.96 2.50 -18.57
CA ASN A 217 7.23 2.90 -17.96
C ASN A 217 7.77 1.82 -17.02
N LYS A 218 6.88 1.19 -16.23
CA LYS A 218 7.24 0.10 -15.33
C LYS A 218 7.80 -1.11 -16.07
N PHE A 219 7.16 -1.56 -17.16
CA PHE A 219 7.61 -2.69 -17.96
C PHE A 219 8.84 -2.40 -18.84
N LYS A 220 9.24 -1.12 -18.99
CA LYS A 220 10.57 -0.77 -19.53
C LYS A 220 11.70 -1.05 -18.53
N ARG A 221 11.40 -1.09 -17.22
CA ARG A 221 12.37 -1.23 -16.11
C ARG A 221 12.37 -2.61 -15.45
N TYR A 222 11.24 -3.30 -15.47
CA TYR A 222 11.03 -4.55 -14.74
C TYR A 222 10.34 -5.59 -15.60
N GLU A 223 10.73 -6.85 -15.44
CA GLU A 223 10.14 -7.98 -16.16
C GLU A 223 8.72 -8.32 -15.67
N ARG A 224 8.48 -8.17 -14.38
CA ARG A 224 7.18 -8.42 -13.73
C ARG A 224 6.75 -7.23 -12.88
N ALA A 225 5.45 -7.07 -12.79
CA ALA A 225 4.86 -6.06 -11.91
C ALA A 225 3.68 -6.68 -11.14
N LEU A 226 3.61 -6.38 -9.84
CA LEU A 226 2.48 -6.72 -8.99
C LEU A 226 1.85 -5.43 -8.47
N ASN A 227 0.55 -5.27 -8.68
CA ASN A 227 -0.22 -4.19 -8.08
C ASN A 227 -0.99 -4.70 -6.85
N ILE A 228 -0.94 -3.95 -5.76
CA ILE A 228 -1.71 -4.24 -4.55
C ILE A 228 -2.82 -3.20 -4.46
N LEU A 229 -4.06 -3.62 -4.69
CA LEU A 229 -5.19 -2.73 -4.95
C LEU A 229 -6.37 -3.02 -4.00
N GLY A 230 -7.09 -1.97 -3.60
CA GLY A 230 -8.40 -2.14 -2.99
C GLY A 230 -9.37 -2.85 -3.94
N GLU A 231 -10.31 -3.60 -3.39
CA GLU A 231 -11.30 -4.37 -4.20
C GLU A 231 -12.17 -3.48 -5.09
N ASP A 232 -12.29 -2.19 -4.79
CA ASP A 232 -12.98 -1.18 -5.59
C ASP A 232 -12.26 -0.87 -6.93
N HIS A 233 -10.99 -1.26 -7.09
CA HIS A 233 -10.20 -1.09 -8.31
C HIS A 233 -10.25 -2.28 -9.28
N LYS A 234 -11.02 -3.34 -9.00
CA LYS A 234 -11.08 -4.54 -9.86
C LYS A 234 -11.47 -4.24 -11.31
N LEU A 235 -12.51 -3.42 -11.49
CA LEU A 235 -12.95 -3.04 -12.83
C LEU A 235 -11.90 -2.21 -13.56
N GLN A 236 -11.31 -1.23 -12.88
CA GLN A 236 -10.26 -0.39 -13.45
C GLN A 236 -9.04 -1.21 -13.88
N SER A 237 -8.63 -2.17 -13.05
CA SER A 237 -7.53 -3.10 -13.37
C SER A 237 -7.83 -3.96 -14.61
N THR A 238 -9.09 -4.42 -14.76
CA THR A 238 -9.51 -5.14 -15.96
C THR A 238 -9.41 -4.26 -17.21
N LEU A 239 -9.88 -3.02 -17.13
CA LEU A 239 -9.84 -2.06 -18.24
C LEU A 239 -8.40 -1.69 -18.60
N LEU A 240 -7.53 -1.48 -17.60
CA LEU A 240 -6.10 -1.26 -17.80
C LEU A 240 -5.46 -2.42 -18.55
N ASN A 241 -5.72 -3.66 -18.14
CA ASN A 241 -5.17 -4.84 -18.80
C ASN A 241 -5.59 -4.97 -20.27
N ILE A 242 -6.82 -4.55 -20.60
CA ILE A 242 -7.29 -4.51 -22.00
C ILE A 242 -6.53 -3.44 -22.79
N ALA A 243 -6.33 -2.25 -22.20
CA ALA A 243 -5.59 -1.19 -22.86
C ALA A 243 -4.11 -1.59 -23.11
N LEU A 244 -3.46 -2.20 -22.11
CA LEU A 244 -2.10 -2.74 -22.25
C LEU A 244 -2.01 -3.83 -23.33
N ASP A 245 -3.05 -4.64 -23.49
CA ASP A 245 -3.16 -5.66 -24.55
C ASP A 245 -3.19 -5.03 -25.94
N GLN A 246 -3.97 -3.94 -26.12
CA GLN A 246 -3.98 -3.18 -27.38
C GLN A 246 -2.60 -2.63 -27.73
N LEU A 247 -1.81 -2.26 -26.72
CA LEU A 247 -0.44 -1.76 -26.86
C LEU A 247 0.62 -2.87 -26.92
N LYS A 248 0.21 -4.15 -26.92
CA LYS A 248 1.09 -5.34 -26.92
C LYS A 248 2.10 -5.32 -25.76
N SER A 249 1.72 -4.74 -24.63
CA SER A 249 2.54 -4.68 -23.44
C SER A 249 2.24 -5.82 -22.49
N SER A 250 3.18 -6.12 -21.59
CA SER A 250 2.97 -7.00 -20.44
C SER A 250 1.88 -6.44 -19.52
N LYS A 251 1.24 -7.34 -18.75
CA LYS A 251 0.17 -7.01 -17.79
C LYS A 251 0.66 -7.24 -16.38
N PRO A 252 0.32 -6.37 -15.42
CA PRO A 252 0.65 -6.60 -14.04
C PRO A 252 -0.20 -7.73 -13.43
N ASP A 253 0.39 -8.48 -12.51
CA ASP A 253 -0.37 -9.27 -11.56
C ASP A 253 -1.11 -8.32 -10.60
N ASN A 254 -2.23 -8.76 -10.01
CA ASN A 254 -3.00 -7.92 -9.12
C ASN A 254 -3.39 -8.69 -7.86
N LEU A 255 -3.01 -8.15 -6.70
CA LEU A 255 -3.47 -8.61 -5.40
C LEU A 255 -4.53 -7.62 -4.87
N PHE A 256 -5.77 -8.08 -4.77
CA PHE A 256 -6.85 -7.26 -4.25
C PHE A 256 -7.04 -7.47 -2.75
N TYR A 257 -7.31 -6.38 -2.02
CA TYR A 257 -7.60 -6.46 -0.60
C TYR A 257 -8.90 -5.74 -0.25
N SER A 258 -9.62 -6.28 0.74
CA SER A 258 -10.77 -5.63 1.35
C SER A 258 -10.36 -4.70 2.48
N PHE A 259 -11.20 -3.71 2.79
CA PHE A 259 -10.89 -2.68 3.79
C PHE A 259 -10.94 -3.20 5.23
N VAL A 260 -10.18 -2.52 6.10
CA VAL A 260 -10.26 -2.68 7.56
C VAL A 260 -11.43 -1.86 8.10
N ASN A 261 -12.26 -2.47 8.91
CA ASN A 261 -13.29 -1.78 9.68
C ASN A 261 -12.80 -1.55 11.11
N LEU A 262 -13.36 -0.54 11.78
CA LEU A 262 -13.16 -0.33 13.22
C LEU A 262 -14.45 -0.65 13.98
N PRO A 263 -14.38 -0.96 15.30
CA PRO A 263 -15.56 -1.09 16.13
C PRO A 263 -16.44 0.16 16.01
N GLY A 264 -17.72 -0.02 15.67
CA GLY A 264 -18.67 1.08 15.41
C GLY A 264 -18.97 1.35 13.94
N GLY A 265 -18.42 0.56 13.00
CA GLY A 265 -18.79 0.55 11.58
C GLY A 265 -17.73 1.06 10.62
N LYS A 266 -18.10 1.19 9.33
CA LYS A 266 -17.20 1.66 8.28
C LYS A 266 -16.73 3.07 8.57
N MET A 267 -15.42 3.30 8.46
CA MET A 267 -14.86 4.64 8.43
C MET A 267 -15.40 5.40 7.23
N SER A 268 -15.95 6.57 7.46
CA SER A 268 -16.42 7.46 6.41
C SER A 268 -15.88 8.86 6.65
N THR A 269 -15.03 9.33 5.77
CA THR A 269 -14.59 10.73 5.74
C THR A 269 -15.78 11.69 5.60
N ARG A 270 -16.86 11.27 4.93
CA ARG A 270 -18.10 12.04 4.78
C ARG A 270 -18.92 12.13 6.07
N ALA A 271 -18.76 11.18 7.00
CA ALA A 271 -19.47 11.15 8.29
C ALA A 271 -18.63 11.71 9.45
N GLY A 272 -17.47 12.31 9.19
CA GLY A 272 -16.62 12.96 10.20
C GLY A 272 -15.88 12.00 11.14
N ARG A 273 -15.89 10.69 10.89
CA ARG A 273 -15.18 9.68 11.70
C ARG A 273 -13.96 9.15 10.94
N VAL A 274 -12.90 9.95 10.91
CA VAL A 274 -11.60 9.53 10.39
C VAL A 274 -10.71 9.18 11.57
N VAL A 275 -10.23 7.94 11.63
CA VAL A 275 -9.16 7.54 12.55
C VAL A 275 -7.88 7.46 11.75
N TYR A 276 -6.92 8.30 12.07
CA TYR A 276 -5.63 8.28 11.41
C TYR A 276 -4.81 7.06 11.85
N LEU A 277 -3.96 6.60 10.94
CA LEU A 277 -3.03 5.50 11.21
C LEU A 277 -2.08 5.86 12.37
N ASP A 278 -1.61 7.12 12.42
CA ASP A 278 -0.73 7.60 13.49
C ASP A 278 -1.40 7.51 14.87
N ASP A 279 -2.68 7.88 14.95
CA ASP A 279 -3.45 7.78 16.20
C ASP A 279 -3.58 6.32 16.65
N MET A 280 -3.83 5.41 15.69
CA MET A 280 -3.92 3.99 15.98
C MET A 280 -2.55 3.43 16.43
N MET A 281 -1.46 3.83 15.77
CA MET A 281 -0.12 3.44 16.18
C MET A 281 0.21 3.96 17.59
N ASN A 282 -0.14 5.20 17.89
CA ASN A 282 0.05 5.77 19.23
C ASN A 282 -0.74 4.99 20.29
N GLN A 283 -2.02 4.72 20.03
CA GLN A 283 -2.87 3.98 20.96
C GLN A 283 -2.35 2.57 21.24
N ILE A 284 -1.98 1.82 20.19
CA ILE A 284 -1.49 0.45 20.38
C ILE A 284 -0.15 0.41 21.09
N VAL A 285 0.73 1.39 20.86
CA VAL A 285 2.02 1.51 21.56
C VAL A 285 1.81 1.89 23.02
N THR A 286 0.92 2.85 23.31
CA THR A 286 0.55 3.21 24.70
C THR A 286 -0.01 2.02 25.44
N SER A 287 -0.96 1.30 24.84
CA SER A 287 -1.53 0.08 25.45
C SER A 287 -0.50 -1.05 25.62
N SER A 288 0.52 -1.10 24.78
CA SER A 288 1.64 -2.03 24.93
C SER A 288 2.55 -1.62 26.08
N PHE A 289 2.79 -0.32 26.25
CA PHE A 289 3.61 0.23 27.34
C PHE A 289 2.97 -0.04 28.71
N GLU A 290 1.66 0.21 28.86
CA GLU A 290 0.91 -0.07 30.08
C GLU A 290 0.99 -1.55 30.52
N ARG A 291 1.11 -2.47 29.56
CA ARG A 291 1.27 -3.91 29.86
C ARG A 291 2.67 -4.31 30.34
N LEU A 292 3.63 -3.39 30.27
CA LEU A 292 5.01 -3.57 30.75
C LEU A 292 5.23 -2.94 32.14
N ASP A 293 4.20 -2.43 32.82
CA ASP A 293 4.35 -1.72 34.09
C ASP A 293 5.06 -2.57 35.16
N ASP A 294 4.72 -3.85 35.25
CA ASP A 294 5.29 -4.78 36.23
C ASP A 294 6.65 -5.37 35.81
N VAL A 295 7.20 -4.97 34.65
CA VAL A 295 8.47 -5.49 34.16
C VAL A 295 9.61 -4.61 34.66
N GLU A 296 10.65 -5.22 35.27
CA GLU A 296 11.86 -4.53 35.72
C GLU A 296 12.76 -4.12 34.54
N MET A 297 12.43 -2.97 33.95
CA MET A 297 13.16 -2.33 32.84
C MET A 297 13.12 -0.82 33.01
N SER A 298 14.10 -0.12 32.46
CA SER A 298 14.07 1.35 32.38
C SER A 298 12.90 1.82 31.46
N ASP A 299 12.38 3.01 31.70
CA ASP A 299 11.32 3.59 30.87
C ASP A 299 11.73 3.69 29.39
N SER A 300 13.01 3.97 29.11
CA SER A 300 13.54 4.00 27.74
C SER A 300 13.46 2.65 27.04
N GLU A 301 13.80 1.56 27.76
CA GLU A 301 13.69 0.20 27.24
C GLU A 301 12.24 -0.22 27.06
N LYS A 302 11.35 0.15 28.01
CA LYS A 302 9.91 -0.08 27.89
C LYS A 302 9.34 0.63 26.67
N HIS A 303 9.74 1.87 26.38
CA HIS A 303 9.29 2.59 25.19
C HIS A 303 9.74 1.89 23.89
N ILE A 304 11.00 1.46 23.80
CA ILE A 304 11.52 0.74 22.63
C ILE A 304 10.78 -0.58 22.43
N LEU A 305 10.54 -1.31 23.53
CA LEU A 305 9.86 -2.59 23.47
C LEU A 305 8.36 -2.44 23.12
N SER A 306 7.69 -1.46 23.71
CA SER A 306 6.27 -1.18 23.43
C SER A 306 6.05 -0.75 21.98
N GLU A 307 6.97 0.01 21.38
CA GLU A 307 6.94 0.36 19.97
C GLU A 307 7.02 -0.91 19.09
N LYS A 308 7.96 -1.81 19.37
CA LYS A 308 8.10 -3.09 18.65
C LYS A 308 6.88 -3.99 18.80
N ILE A 309 6.36 -4.13 20.02
CA ILE A 309 5.18 -4.95 20.30
C ILE A 309 3.95 -4.33 19.64
N GLY A 310 3.71 -3.03 19.82
CA GLY A 310 2.53 -2.35 19.29
C GLY A 310 2.47 -2.39 17.77
N ILE A 311 3.53 -1.94 17.09
CA ILE A 311 3.59 -1.93 15.62
C ILE A 311 3.57 -3.36 15.06
N GLY A 312 4.31 -4.29 15.67
CA GLY A 312 4.27 -5.71 15.30
C GLY A 312 2.88 -6.32 15.42
N SER A 313 2.16 -5.98 16.49
CA SER A 313 0.79 -6.45 16.73
C SER A 313 -0.21 -5.88 15.70
N LEU A 314 -0.09 -4.60 15.36
CA LEU A 314 -0.89 -3.98 14.31
C LEU A 314 -0.68 -4.68 12.97
N ARG A 315 0.58 -4.87 12.57
CA ARG A 315 0.95 -5.55 11.32
C ARG A 315 0.46 -7.00 11.28
N TYR A 316 0.73 -7.76 12.34
CA TYR A 316 0.33 -9.16 12.44
C TYR A 316 -1.18 -9.34 12.35
N ASN A 317 -1.96 -8.52 13.08
CA ASN A 317 -3.41 -8.59 13.08
C ASN A 317 -4.02 -8.32 11.69
N ILE A 318 -3.37 -7.45 10.90
CA ILE A 318 -3.74 -7.19 9.51
C ILE A 318 -3.36 -8.36 8.59
N LEU A 319 -2.15 -8.92 8.76
CA LEU A 319 -1.59 -9.92 7.85
C LEU A 319 -2.18 -11.32 8.07
N LYS A 320 -2.65 -11.67 9.26
CA LYS A 320 -3.25 -12.99 9.54
C LYS A 320 -4.56 -13.22 8.80
N VAL A 321 -5.19 -12.15 8.32
CA VAL A 321 -6.45 -12.22 7.55
C VAL A 321 -6.13 -12.21 6.06
N GLN A 322 -6.77 -13.14 5.32
CA GLN A 322 -6.65 -13.18 3.84
C GLN A 322 -6.91 -11.79 3.24
N PRO A 323 -6.12 -11.35 2.25
CA PRO A 323 -6.28 -10.01 1.67
C PRO A 323 -7.71 -9.69 1.24
N GLU A 324 -8.40 -10.61 0.57
CA GLU A 324 -9.74 -10.41 0.02
C GLU A 324 -10.84 -10.38 1.09
N LYS A 325 -10.53 -10.80 2.33
CA LYS A 325 -11.51 -10.79 3.41
C LYS A 325 -11.41 -9.48 4.21
N GLY A 326 -12.52 -8.78 4.29
CA GLY A 326 -12.68 -7.67 5.23
C GLY A 326 -12.70 -8.17 6.68
N PHE A 327 -12.23 -7.35 7.61
CA PHE A 327 -12.29 -7.65 9.04
C PHE A 327 -12.43 -6.37 9.87
N THR A 328 -12.83 -6.53 11.12
CA THR A 328 -12.87 -5.45 12.11
C THR A 328 -11.63 -5.56 12.98
N PHE A 329 -10.82 -4.49 13.04
CA PHE A 329 -9.65 -4.44 13.89
C PHE A 329 -10.06 -4.34 15.37
N SER A 330 -9.48 -5.19 16.22
CA SER A 330 -9.65 -5.19 17.66
C SER A 330 -8.30 -4.97 18.33
N MET A 331 -8.18 -3.93 19.13
CA MET A 331 -6.98 -3.64 19.92
C MET A 331 -6.69 -4.73 20.95
N GLU A 332 -7.76 -5.23 21.59
CA GLU A 332 -7.68 -6.28 22.60
C GLU A 332 -7.11 -7.58 21.99
N ASP A 333 -7.66 -8.00 20.84
CA ASP A 333 -7.18 -9.21 20.14
C ASP A 333 -5.74 -9.04 19.62
N ALA A 334 -5.40 -7.85 19.12
CA ALA A 334 -4.07 -7.57 18.58
C ALA A 334 -2.96 -7.66 19.63
N LEU A 335 -3.27 -7.26 20.88
CA LEU A 335 -2.32 -7.25 22.00
C LEU A 335 -2.50 -8.44 22.95
N SER A 336 -3.34 -9.42 22.64
CA SER A 336 -3.53 -10.62 23.46
C SER A 336 -2.22 -11.45 23.49
N ILE A 337 -1.86 -11.93 24.69
CA ILE A 337 -0.76 -12.89 24.88
C ILE A 337 -1.23 -14.34 24.69
N GLN A 338 -2.46 -14.56 24.33
CA GLN A 338 -3.06 -15.86 24.06
C GLN A 338 -3.70 -15.87 22.68
N GLY A 339 -3.68 -17.03 22.03
CA GLY A 339 -4.29 -17.20 20.71
C GLY A 339 -3.45 -16.64 19.57
N ASP A 340 -4.10 -16.34 18.44
CA ASP A 340 -3.46 -15.94 17.18
C ASP A 340 -3.13 -14.44 17.18
N SER A 341 -1.98 -14.10 17.78
CA SER A 341 -1.50 -12.73 17.97
C SER A 341 0.02 -12.62 17.88
N ALA A 342 0.53 -11.40 17.60
CA ALA A 342 1.96 -11.16 17.60
C ALA A 342 2.60 -11.33 18.99
N PRO A 343 2.02 -10.82 20.11
CA PRO A 343 2.59 -11.02 21.42
C PRO A 343 2.73 -12.49 21.80
N PHE A 344 1.81 -13.36 21.39
CA PHE A 344 1.92 -14.80 21.61
C PHE A 344 3.12 -15.39 20.87
N ALA A 345 3.31 -15.07 19.61
CA ALA A 345 4.46 -15.52 18.82
C ALA A 345 5.79 -14.96 19.38
N MET A 346 5.82 -13.67 19.75
CA MET A 346 6.99 -13.02 20.37
C MET A 346 7.35 -13.67 21.72
N TYR A 347 6.34 -13.96 22.54
CA TYR A 347 6.56 -14.66 23.82
C TYR A 347 7.12 -16.05 23.63
N SER A 348 6.58 -16.83 22.67
CA SER A 348 7.11 -18.16 22.35
C SER A 348 8.56 -18.09 21.88
N HIS A 349 8.92 -17.13 21.03
CA HIS A 349 10.29 -16.88 20.59
C HIS A 349 11.21 -16.51 21.76
N ALA A 350 10.81 -15.55 22.59
CA ALA A 350 11.60 -15.12 23.75
C ALA A 350 11.86 -16.29 24.73
N ARG A 351 10.86 -17.16 24.90
CA ARG A 351 11.00 -18.37 25.73
C ARG A 351 12.01 -19.36 25.16
N MET A 352 11.99 -19.58 23.84
CA MET A 352 13.00 -20.42 23.18
C MET A 352 14.40 -19.84 23.31
N CYS A 353 14.59 -18.53 23.11
CA CYS A 353 15.87 -17.86 23.34
C CYS A 353 16.36 -18.05 24.78
N SER A 354 15.48 -17.87 25.77
CA SER A 354 15.84 -18.05 27.18
C SER A 354 16.26 -19.50 27.51
N ILE A 355 15.73 -20.51 26.82
CA ILE A 355 16.14 -21.90 26.96
C ILE A 355 17.57 -22.07 26.41
N LEU A 356 17.86 -21.52 25.23
CA LEU A 356 19.19 -21.56 24.62
C LEU A 356 20.24 -20.85 25.49
N ASP A 357 19.91 -19.66 25.99
CA ASP A 357 20.79 -18.89 26.89
C ASP A 357 21.13 -19.65 28.17
N ARG A 358 20.15 -20.33 28.76
CA ARG A 358 20.34 -21.15 29.95
C ARG A 358 21.15 -22.41 29.67
N TYR A 359 21.07 -22.96 28.47
CA TYR A 359 21.88 -24.09 28.06
C TYR A 359 23.38 -23.74 28.07
N GLY A 360 23.72 -22.50 27.70
CA GLY A 360 25.04 -21.89 27.92
C GLY A 360 26.21 -22.53 27.20
N ALA A 361 25.96 -23.46 26.29
CA ALA A 361 26.97 -24.18 25.51
C ALA A 361 26.60 -24.10 24.02
N GLU A 362 27.57 -24.33 23.14
CA GLU A 362 27.31 -24.46 21.73
C GLU A 362 26.37 -25.66 21.50
N VAL A 363 25.25 -25.42 20.79
CA VAL A 363 24.27 -26.47 20.48
C VAL A 363 24.97 -27.51 19.59
N PRO A 364 25.10 -28.77 19.99
CA PRO A 364 25.79 -29.78 19.19
C PRO A 364 25.05 -30.01 17.86
N PRO A 365 25.77 -30.45 16.81
CA PRO A 365 25.15 -30.86 15.58
C PRO A 365 24.10 -31.93 15.88
N TRP A 366 22.89 -31.74 15.30
CA TRP A 366 21.80 -32.67 15.52
C TRP A 366 22.14 -34.07 14.92
N SER A 367 21.90 -35.14 15.67
CA SER A 367 22.04 -36.53 15.20
C SER A 367 20.71 -37.27 15.33
N ILE A 368 20.41 -38.15 14.35
CA ILE A 368 19.14 -38.92 14.28
C ILE A 368 19.26 -40.22 15.15
N GLU A 369 20.33 -40.40 15.91
CA GLU A 369 20.61 -41.66 16.61
C GLU A 369 19.76 -41.89 17.87
N GLU A 370 18.97 -40.92 18.32
CA GLU A 370 18.11 -41.03 19.49
C GLU A 370 16.64 -41.30 19.11
N ASN A 371 15.96 -42.04 19.98
CA ASN A 371 14.51 -42.28 19.87
C ASN A 371 13.77 -40.98 20.17
N LEU A 372 13.26 -40.35 19.14
CA LEU A 372 12.44 -39.14 19.23
C LEU A 372 11.06 -39.45 19.83
N THR A 373 10.60 -38.55 20.69
CA THR A 373 9.23 -38.57 21.21
C THR A 373 8.21 -38.21 20.10
N GLU A 374 6.93 -38.54 20.27
CA GLU A 374 5.88 -38.15 19.31
C GLU A 374 5.80 -36.64 19.10
N SER A 375 6.01 -35.84 20.17
CA SER A 375 6.02 -34.38 20.10
C SER A 375 7.16 -33.83 19.29
N GLU A 376 8.37 -34.39 19.45
CA GLU A 376 9.55 -34.01 18.66
C GLU A 376 9.37 -34.35 17.18
N ILE A 377 8.83 -35.53 16.88
CA ILE A 377 8.51 -35.93 15.52
C ILE A 377 7.45 -34.99 14.91
N ALA A 378 6.44 -34.60 15.67
CA ALA A 378 5.41 -33.66 15.22
C ALA A 378 6.00 -32.28 14.90
N LEU A 379 6.88 -31.77 15.77
CA LEU A 379 7.59 -30.49 15.57
C LEU A 379 8.46 -30.55 14.31
N LEU A 380 9.27 -31.59 14.16
CA LEU A 380 10.13 -31.75 12.98
C LEU A 380 9.32 -31.82 11.67
N ARG A 381 8.23 -32.60 11.65
CA ARG A 381 7.31 -32.66 10.51
C ARG A 381 6.70 -31.29 10.20
N PHE A 382 6.49 -30.47 11.21
CA PHE A 382 5.97 -29.13 11.00
C PHE A 382 7.05 -28.21 10.42
N LEU A 383 8.26 -28.23 10.96
CA LEU A 383 9.39 -27.41 10.48
C LEU A 383 9.71 -27.69 9.00
N VAL A 384 9.66 -28.94 8.58
CA VAL A 384 9.91 -29.34 7.16
C VAL A 384 8.87 -28.76 6.19
N LYS A 385 7.69 -28.32 6.66
CA LYS A 385 6.68 -27.68 5.81
C LYS A 385 7.00 -26.21 5.46
N TRP A 386 7.99 -25.60 6.14
CA TRP A 386 8.31 -24.18 5.94
C TRP A 386 8.59 -23.82 4.47
N PRO A 387 9.47 -24.51 3.73
CA PRO A 387 9.71 -24.17 2.32
C PRO A 387 8.43 -24.22 1.47
N GLN A 388 7.60 -25.26 1.62
CA GLN A 388 6.33 -25.39 0.91
C GLN A 388 5.32 -24.29 1.27
N THR A 389 5.36 -23.83 2.54
CA THR A 389 4.51 -22.70 2.99
C THR A 389 4.93 -21.42 2.30
N VAL A 390 6.23 -21.17 2.21
CA VAL A 390 6.79 -19.99 1.50
C VAL A 390 6.45 -20.06 0.02
N ASP A 391 6.68 -21.19 -0.64
CA ASP A 391 6.34 -21.38 -2.06
C ASP A 391 4.86 -21.13 -2.32
N SER A 392 3.99 -21.71 -1.50
CA SER A 392 2.53 -21.51 -1.61
C SER A 392 2.12 -20.05 -1.36
N ALA A 393 2.82 -19.35 -0.46
CA ALA A 393 2.55 -17.95 -0.17
C ALA A 393 2.98 -17.05 -1.34
N ILE A 394 4.09 -17.35 -2.01
CA ILE A 394 4.56 -16.66 -3.21
C ILE A 394 3.61 -16.90 -4.38
N ASP A 395 3.32 -18.17 -4.69
CA ASP A 395 2.51 -18.56 -5.86
C ASP A 395 1.09 -17.98 -5.83
N LYS A 396 0.52 -17.85 -4.63
CA LYS A 396 -0.88 -17.40 -4.42
C LYS A 396 -0.98 -15.97 -3.91
N PHE A 397 0.13 -15.24 -3.78
CA PHE A 397 0.19 -13.97 -3.04
C PHE A 397 -0.43 -14.07 -1.64
N GLY A 398 -0.36 -15.26 -1.04
CA GLY A 398 -1.05 -15.64 0.18
C GLY A 398 -0.28 -15.27 1.44
N ILE A 399 -0.01 -13.97 1.66
CA ILE A 399 0.82 -13.50 2.79
C ILE A 399 0.31 -13.97 4.16
N HIS A 400 -0.99 -14.19 4.32
CA HIS A 400 -1.60 -14.69 5.56
C HIS A 400 -1.15 -16.09 5.97
N LEU A 401 -0.55 -16.87 5.05
CA LEU A 401 -0.02 -18.20 5.34
C LEU A 401 1.20 -18.12 6.30
N ILE A 402 1.95 -17.02 6.25
CA ILE A 402 3.13 -16.85 7.08
C ILE A 402 2.75 -16.68 8.57
N PRO A 403 1.91 -15.70 8.97
CA PRO A 403 1.47 -15.61 10.38
C PRO A 403 0.71 -16.87 10.83
N SER A 404 -0.07 -17.51 9.95
CA SER A 404 -0.73 -18.78 10.28
C SER A 404 0.27 -19.90 10.61
N TYR A 405 1.35 -20.02 9.83
CA TYR A 405 2.43 -20.97 10.12
C TYR A 405 3.13 -20.63 11.45
N VAL A 406 3.48 -19.36 11.66
CA VAL A 406 4.13 -18.89 12.89
C VAL A 406 3.27 -19.18 14.13
N HIS A 407 1.97 -18.91 14.04
CA HIS A 407 1.03 -19.21 15.13
C HIS A 407 1.01 -20.70 15.47
N GLN A 408 0.89 -21.58 14.47
CA GLN A 408 0.88 -23.02 14.67
C GLN A 408 2.22 -23.54 15.23
N LEU A 409 3.36 -22.96 14.80
CA LEU A 409 4.68 -23.31 15.34
C LEU A 409 4.83 -22.88 16.81
N SER A 410 4.18 -21.78 17.20
CA SER A 410 4.23 -21.23 18.55
C SER A 410 3.28 -21.91 19.54
N SER A 411 2.34 -22.71 19.05
CA SER A 411 1.30 -23.43 19.82
C SER A 411 1.74 -24.84 20.15
#